data_f529ea2eeb7ba04489d1fa912519a771
#
_entry.id   f529ea2eeb7ba04489d1fa912519a771
#
_cell.length_a   1.000
_cell.length_b   1.000
_cell.length_c   1.000
_cell.angle_alpha   90.00
_cell.angle_beta   90.00
_cell.angle_gamma   90.00
#
_symmetry.space_group_name_H-M   'P 1'
#
loop_
_entity.id
_entity.type
_entity.pdbx_description
1 polymer ?
#
loop_
_entity_poly.entity_id
_entity_poly.type
_entity_poly.pdbx_seq_one_letter_code
_entity_poly.pdbx_strand_id
1 'polypeptide(L)'
;MDAAVRSAEKVTPELALQLKRFADVTLSPDGRRIAFAVSASYREKGKAIESRLWSGHVDGELREGALGSLPCFSPDGSRLAYASDAGHDGRLSVWVDGEELGEIPGSVEDLRWSPDGSQLLVLAADIGSDMAGAASAKKIEEAGAAEQDPKVLRPAQFWRRLWLVDASSGETRDVSPEGANVFEFDWAGSKAVAVCTDEPSESAWYDAWIGLVDLDARTVERVHTPKWQLQSPAISVGGEVAWVEGFSSDRGTLTGTVQVLGTGLVAPELHASWVEFAGDGTLLVAGWREAGSFAGRLDLDGSYLELVGGDLTLGNRYAPRFSSSADGSRIAMPVESADEPAEVVLVEQGERRALTSLNSAVKDQLATIEWRDYRWTSADGLEIQGLLALPRERSGGPLPLVVDVHGGPTGSWTWQFAPAVGYPQLYASEGVATLLPNVRGSVGWGPDFAEANLGDMGGGDLQDILTGIDALVRDGIVDRERVGISGGSYGGFMSCWAVTQSDRFACALPFAVVTDWVSFHFTTNIGQFDRLYLQADPLDPEGDYTKRSPLYHAAKCKTPTLIVHGEDDLCTPLGQAVEFYNALVEAGCETELVILPREGHGWTERQHHTDVWERVREWISRYL
;
A
#
# COMPACT_ATOMS: atom_id res chain seq x y z
N MET A 1 15.88 46.63 14.03
CA MET A 1 16.81 45.49 14.05
C MET A 1 16.19 44.42 13.19
N ASP A 2 16.76 44.31 11.99
CA ASP A 2 16.24 43.45 10.94
C ASP A 2 16.38 41.99 11.33
N ALA A 3 15.26 41.33 11.51
CA ALA A 3 15.21 39.89 11.40
C ALA A 3 15.35 39.58 9.90
N ALA A 4 16.53 39.17 9.48
CA ALA A 4 16.76 38.66 8.15
C ALA A 4 15.74 37.56 7.88
N VAL A 5 14.82 37.80 6.98
CA VAL A 5 13.98 36.78 6.36
C VAL A 5 14.96 35.82 5.69
N ARG A 6 15.23 34.70 6.35
CA ARG A 6 15.85 33.56 5.69
C ARG A 6 14.90 33.19 4.57
N SER A 7 15.33 33.35 3.32
CA SER A 7 14.65 32.70 2.21
C SER A 7 14.53 31.22 2.59
N ALA A 8 13.29 30.73 2.74
CA ALA A 8 13.08 29.32 2.99
C ALA A 8 13.86 28.55 1.93
N GLU A 9 14.78 27.67 2.34
CA GLU A 9 15.45 26.78 1.41
C GLU A 9 14.36 25.96 0.71
N LYS A 10 14.39 25.94 -0.64
CA LYS A 10 13.40 25.17 -1.41
C LYS A 10 13.46 23.71 -0.98
N VAL A 11 12.29 23.10 -0.81
CA VAL A 11 12.19 21.66 -0.60
C VAL A 11 12.76 20.93 -1.82
N THR A 12 13.57 19.93 -1.56
CA THR A 12 14.15 19.06 -2.60
C THR A 12 13.75 17.60 -2.38
N PRO A 13 13.79 16.77 -3.41
CA PRO A 13 13.57 15.34 -3.27
C PRO A 13 14.46 14.69 -2.20
N GLU A 14 15.71 15.13 -2.11
CA GLU A 14 16.68 14.63 -1.14
C GLU A 14 16.24 14.82 0.31
N LEU A 15 15.47 15.88 0.62
CA LEU A 15 14.89 16.10 1.94
C LEU A 15 13.79 15.07 2.23
N ALA A 16 12.86 14.88 1.31
CA ALA A 16 11.79 13.90 1.43
C ALA A 16 12.34 12.46 1.52
N LEU A 17 13.40 12.17 0.77
CA LEU A 17 14.09 10.87 0.77
C LEU A 17 14.88 10.59 2.07
N GLN A 18 15.09 11.57 2.94
CA GLN A 18 15.68 11.36 4.27
C GLN A 18 14.71 10.70 5.25
N LEU A 19 13.40 10.78 5.01
CA LEU A 19 12.40 10.14 5.85
C LEU A 19 12.64 8.64 5.91
N LYS A 20 12.64 8.10 7.14
CA LYS A 20 12.71 6.67 7.40
C LYS A 20 11.32 6.07 7.36
N ARG A 21 11.24 4.84 6.87
CA ARG A 21 10.02 4.03 6.90
C ARG A 21 10.11 3.03 8.03
N PHE A 22 9.02 2.88 8.75
CA PHE A 22 8.85 1.92 9.82
C PHE A 22 7.90 0.82 9.37
N ALA A 23 8.23 -0.43 9.71
CA ALA A 23 7.40 -1.59 9.42
C ALA A 23 7.46 -2.60 10.56
N ASP A 24 6.52 -3.53 10.56
CA ASP A 24 6.54 -4.77 11.34
C ASP A 24 6.79 -4.53 12.85
N VAL A 25 6.12 -3.53 13.43
CA VAL A 25 6.25 -3.27 14.86
C VAL A 25 5.67 -4.44 15.66
N THR A 26 6.43 -4.96 16.62
CA THR A 26 6.01 -6.00 17.56
C THR A 26 6.38 -5.67 19.00
N LEU A 27 5.45 -5.91 19.92
CA LEU A 27 5.67 -5.87 21.37
C LEU A 27 5.90 -7.29 21.90
N SER A 28 6.74 -7.43 22.92
CA SER A 28 6.78 -8.65 23.70
C SER A 28 5.45 -8.86 24.43
N PRO A 29 5.05 -10.10 24.75
CA PRO A 29 3.77 -10.38 25.42
C PRO A 29 3.56 -9.62 26.73
N ASP A 30 4.63 -9.33 27.47
CA ASP A 30 4.57 -8.51 28.69
C ASP A 30 4.55 -6.99 28.43
N GLY A 31 4.58 -6.57 27.15
CA GLY A 31 4.56 -5.17 26.71
C GLY A 31 5.81 -4.36 27.08
N ARG A 32 6.91 -5.00 27.53
CA ARG A 32 8.10 -4.29 28.01
C ARG A 32 9.18 -4.13 26.95
N ARG A 33 9.22 -5.04 25.99
CA ARG A 33 10.17 -4.99 24.88
C ARG A 33 9.44 -4.67 23.59
N ILE A 34 10.14 -4.04 22.66
CA ILE A 34 9.64 -3.72 21.33
C ILE A 34 10.70 -4.06 20.30
N ALA A 35 10.28 -4.49 19.13
CA ALA A 35 11.12 -4.59 17.94
C ALA A 35 10.33 -4.10 16.73
N PHE A 36 11.02 -3.54 15.74
CA PHE A 36 10.45 -3.07 14.48
C PHE A 36 11.53 -2.96 13.41
N ALA A 37 11.12 -2.91 12.17
CA ALA A 37 11.99 -2.71 11.03
C ALA A 37 12.05 -1.22 10.64
N VAL A 38 13.25 -0.74 10.31
CA VAL A 38 13.50 0.61 9.79
C VAL A 38 14.23 0.52 8.47
N SER A 39 13.70 1.16 7.44
CA SER A 39 14.35 1.23 6.13
C SER A 39 14.47 2.68 5.63
N ALA A 40 15.37 2.89 4.65
CA ALA A 40 15.38 4.11 3.86
C ALA A 40 14.16 4.17 2.93
N SER A 41 13.80 5.37 2.48
CA SER A 41 12.72 5.55 1.49
C SER A 41 13.18 5.27 0.06
N TYR A 42 14.46 5.03 -0.16
CA TYR A 42 15.07 4.80 -1.47
C TYR A 42 16.23 3.81 -1.37
N ARG A 43 16.70 3.33 -2.52
CA ARG A 43 17.93 2.56 -2.69
C ARG A 43 18.94 3.27 -3.58
N GLU A 44 20.20 2.94 -3.42
CA GLU A 44 21.24 3.32 -4.38
C GLU A 44 21.17 2.38 -5.60
N LYS A 45 21.67 2.87 -6.75
CA LYS A 45 21.65 2.13 -8.03
C LYS A 45 22.23 0.72 -7.87
N GLY A 46 21.43 -0.27 -8.26
CA GLY A 46 21.84 -1.68 -8.23
C GLY A 46 21.94 -2.30 -6.84
N LYS A 47 21.44 -1.62 -5.79
CA LYS A 47 21.37 -2.17 -4.43
C LYS A 47 19.92 -2.46 -4.04
N ALA A 48 19.70 -3.33 -3.08
CA ALA A 48 18.42 -3.49 -2.40
C ALA A 48 18.17 -2.35 -1.39
N ILE A 49 16.92 -2.12 -0.99
CA ILE A 49 16.62 -1.31 0.19
C ILE A 49 16.98 -2.16 1.42
N GLU A 50 17.94 -1.70 2.22
CA GLU A 50 18.26 -2.34 3.48
C GLU A 50 17.21 -2.01 4.53
N SER A 51 16.67 -3.05 5.16
CA SER A 51 15.83 -2.95 6.35
C SER A 51 16.61 -3.43 7.56
N ARG A 52 16.63 -2.63 8.64
CA ARG A 52 17.32 -2.96 9.88
C ARG A 52 16.34 -3.05 11.04
N LEU A 53 16.53 -4.06 11.86
CA LEU A 53 15.78 -4.22 13.08
C LEU A 53 16.26 -3.22 14.14
N TRP A 54 15.31 -2.58 14.77
CA TRP A 54 15.51 -1.81 15.99
C TRP A 54 14.81 -2.54 17.12
N SER A 55 15.45 -2.64 18.28
CA SER A 55 14.86 -3.29 19.44
C SER A 55 15.36 -2.72 20.76
N GLY A 56 14.59 -2.95 21.81
CA GLY A 56 14.95 -2.53 23.15
C GLY A 56 13.79 -2.62 24.14
N HIS A 57 13.97 -1.98 25.29
CA HIS A 57 12.93 -1.84 26.29
C HIS A 57 12.10 -0.59 25.98
N VAL A 58 10.78 -0.64 26.10
CA VAL A 58 9.88 0.51 25.79
C VAL A 58 10.16 1.75 26.65
N ASP A 59 10.69 1.56 27.86
CA ASP A 59 11.10 2.63 28.78
C ASP A 59 12.62 2.88 28.80
N GLY A 60 13.36 2.31 27.85
CA GLY A 60 14.80 2.37 27.75
C GLY A 60 15.31 2.86 26.41
N GLU A 61 16.57 2.56 26.14
CA GLU A 61 17.20 2.87 24.87
C GLU A 61 16.81 1.84 23.80
N LEU A 62 16.39 2.28 22.63
CA LEU A 62 16.20 1.48 21.44
C LEU A 62 17.50 1.48 20.61
N ARG A 63 17.90 0.32 20.11
CA ARG A 63 19.15 0.15 19.39
C ARG A 63 18.94 -0.49 18.03
N GLU A 64 19.69 0.02 17.07
CA GLU A 64 19.80 -0.60 15.76
C GLU A 64 20.56 -1.92 15.88
N GLY A 65 20.05 -2.95 15.20
CA GLY A 65 20.58 -4.30 15.22
C GLY A 65 20.84 -4.86 13.82
N ALA A 66 20.46 -6.12 13.63
CA ALA A 66 20.70 -6.88 12.40
C ALA A 66 19.90 -6.35 11.20
N LEU A 67 20.32 -6.71 9.99
CA LEU A 67 19.48 -6.65 8.80
C LEU A 67 18.29 -7.59 8.98
N GLY A 68 17.09 -7.13 8.63
CA GLY A 68 15.88 -7.95 8.71
C GLY A 68 14.58 -7.18 8.75
N SER A 69 13.49 -7.94 8.69
CA SER A 69 12.09 -7.52 8.71
C SER A 69 11.27 -8.58 9.47
N LEU A 70 9.97 -8.34 9.63
CA LEU A 70 9.03 -9.28 10.26
C LEU A 70 9.47 -9.76 11.66
N PRO A 71 9.92 -8.89 12.58
CA PRO A 71 10.27 -9.33 13.92
C PRO A 71 9.05 -9.88 14.67
N CYS A 72 9.24 -10.98 15.41
CA CYS A 72 8.22 -11.62 16.20
C CYS A 72 8.80 -12.18 17.50
N PHE A 73 8.29 -11.73 18.66
CA PHE A 73 8.72 -12.25 19.96
C PHE A 73 8.11 -13.63 20.23
N SER A 74 8.90 -14.51 20.89
CA SER A 74 8.38 -15.76 21.43
C SER A 74 7.29 -15.48 22.50
N PRO A 75 6.38 -16.45 22.77
CA PRO A 75 5.29 -16.26 23.74
C PRO A 75 5.73 -15.92 25.16
N ASP A 76 6.94 -16.29 25.54
CA ASP A 76 7.56 -15.92 26.83
C ASP A 76 8.32 -14.57 26.75
N GLY A 77 8.39 -13.96 25.56
CA GLY A 77 9.11 -12.71 25.31
C GLY A 77 10.64 -12.81 25.36
N SER A 78 11.21 -14.00 25.51
CA SER A 78 12.67 -14.15 25.70
C SER A 78 13.46 -14.13 24.38
N ARG A 79 12.88 -14.66 23.31
CA ARG A 79 13.53 -14.79 21.99
C ARG A 79 12.88 -13.86 20.95
N LEU A 80 13.66 -13.49 19.92
CA LEU A 80 13.18 -12.71 18.79
C LEU A 80 13.48 -13.45 17.48
N ALA A 81 12.42 -13.86 16.77
CA ALA A 81 12.49 -14.35 15.41
C ALA A 81 12.29 -13.21 14.41
N TYR A 82 12.87 -13.33 13.22
CA TYR A 82 12.75 -12.37 12.14
C TYR A 82 13.15 -12.99 10.79
N ALA A 83 12.80 -12.33 9.70
CA ALA A 83 13.27 -12.66 8.37
C ALA A 83 14.46 -11.79 7.97
N SER A 84 15.49 -12.37 7.35
CA SER A 84 16.67 -11.64 6.87
C SER A 84 17.24 -12.26 5.60
N ASP A 85 17.80 -11.41 4.74
CA ASP A 85 18.57 -11.81 3.55
C ASP A 85 20.08 -11.84 3.81
N ALA A 86 20.51 -11.76 5.07
CA ALA A 86 21.92 -11.80 5.44
C ALA A 86 22.59 -13.08 4.91
N GLY A 87 23.50 -12.93 3.94
CA GLY A 87 24.18 -14.05 3.26
C GLY A 87 23.44 -14.68 2.08
N HIS A 88 22.26 -14.18 1.68
CA HIS A 88 21.40 -14.80 0.67
C HIS A 88 20.93 -13.86 -0.46
N ASP A 89 21.58 -12.72 -0.68
CA ASP A 89 21.36 -11.80 -1.81
C ASP A 89 19.86 -11.59 -2.21
N GLY A 90 19.05 -11.10 -1.25
CA GLY A 90 17.63 -10.75 -1.46
C GLY A 90 16.62 -11.87 -1.18
N ARG A 91 17.06 -13.10 -0.91
CA ARG A 91 16.20 -14.18 -0.41
C ARG A 91 16.12 -14.12 1.12
N LEU A 92 14.92 -13.92 1.64
CA LEU A 92 14.67 -13.90 3.09
C LEU A 92 14.67 -15.33 3.66
N SER A 93 15.44 -15.55 4.74
CA SER A 93 15.47 -16.76 5.55
C SER A 93 15.06 -16.48 6.99
N VAL A 94 14.80 -17.52 7.78
CA VAL A 94 14.40 -17.40 9.20
C VAL A 94 15.63 -17.22 10.08
N TRP A 95 15.57 -16.24 10.96
CA TRP A 95 16.61 -15.95 11.97
C TRP A 95 16.00 -15.89 13.36
N VAL A 96 16.71 -16.36 14.36
CA VAL A 96 16.32 -16.28 15.76
C VAL A 96 17.52 -15.86 16.60
N ASP A 97 17.38 -14.77 17.35
CA ASP A 97 18.41 -14.21 18.23
C ASP A 97 19.77 -13.95 17.55
N GLY A 98 19.77 -13.71 16.24
CA GLY A 98 20.98 -13.42 15.45
C GLY A 98 21.61 -14.63 14.77
N GLU A 99 21.01 -15.80 14.86
CA GLU A 99 21.45 -17.02 14.19
C GLU A 99 20.41 -17.47 13.16
N GLU A 100 20.85 -17.87 11.97
CA GLU A 100 19.97 -18.44 10.95
C GLU A 100 19.44 -19.79 11.42
N LEU A 101 18.12 -20.01 11.27
CA LEU A 101 17.44 -21.19 11.77
C LEU A 101 16.77 -21.97 10.65
N GLY A 102 17.27 -23.16 10.39
CA GLY A 102 16.69 -24.07 9.39
C GLY A 102 16.96 -23.64 7.94
N GLU A 103 16.68 -24.54 7.02
CA GLU A 103 16.74 -24.28 5.58
C GLU A 103 15.36 -24.44 4.98
N ILE A 104 14.78 -23.35 4.44
CA ILE A 104 13.48 -23.32 3.81
C ILE A 104 13.68 -23.00 2.33
N PRO A 105 13.15 -23.82 1.41
CA PRO A 105 13.12 -23.46 -0.02
C PRO A 105 12.28 -22.21 -0.26
N GLY A 106 12.76 -21.29 -1.11
CA GLY A 106 12.07 -20.04 -1.42
C GLY A 106 12.45 -18.88 -0.51
N SER A 107 11.61 -17.87 -0.44
CA SER A 107 11.80 -16.65 0.34
C SER A 107 10.69 -16.51 1.39
N VAL A 108 11.06 -16.19 2.63
CA VAL A 108 10.09 -16.00 3.74
C VAL A 108 9.25 -14.75 3.49
N GLU A 109 7.93 -14.87 3.61
CA GLU A 109 6.96 -13.76 3.51
C GLU A 109 6.27 -13.44 4.85
N ASP A 110 6.11 -14.43 5.75
CA ASP A 110 5.59 -14.24 7.11
C ASP A 110 6.07 -15.36 8.04
N LEU A 111 6.08 -15.10 9.36
CA LEU A 111 6.47 -16.08 10.37
C LEU A 111 5.76 -15.81 11.71
N ARG A 112 5.40 -16.88 12.42
CA ARG A 112 4.71 -16.85 13.70
C ARG A 112 5.21 -17.94 14.64
N TRP A 113 5.38 -17.61 15.93
CA TRP A 113 5.69 -18.60 16.96
C TRP A 113 4.49 -19.50 17.29
N SER A 114 4.78 -20.77 17.64
CA SER A 114 3.79 -21.62 18.32
C SER A 114 3.43 -21.07 19.71
N PRO A 115 2.22 -21.30 20.21
CA PRO A 115 1.82 -20.83 21.54
C PRO A 115 2.73 -21.29 22.69
N ASP A 116 3.43 -22.40 22.53
CA ASP A 116 4.40 -22.94 23.50
C ASP A 116 5.84 -22.50 23.27
N GLY A 117 6.10 -21.76 22.18
CA GLY A 117 7.42 -21.25 21.81
C GLY A 117 8.41 -22.31 21.30
N SER A 118 7.94 -23.53 21.01
CA SER A 118 8.81 -24.62 20.56
C SER A 118 9.05 -24.63 19.05
N GLN A 119 8.18 -24.00 18.26
CA GLN A 119 8.22 -24.01 16.80
C GLN A 119 7.87 -22.63 16.22
N LEU A 120 8.22 -22.47 14.94
CA LEU A 120 7.76 -21.38 14.08
C LEU A 120 6.95 -21.95 12.91
N LEU A 121 5.78 -21.38 12.61
CA LEU A 121 5.12 -21.57 11.33
C LEU A 121 5.52 -20.44 10.40
N VAL A 122 5.99 -20.79 9.22
CA VAL A 122 6.61 -19.87 8.25
C VAL A 122 5.89 -20.00 6.92
N LEU A 123 5.48 -18.87 6.36
CA LEU A 123 5.03 -18.77 4.97
C LEU A 123 6.23 -18.42 4.10
N ALA A 124 6.51 -19.24 3.10
CA ALA A 124 7.57 -19.00 2.14
C ALA A 124 7.05 -19.15 0.70
N ALA A 125 7.46 -18.24 -0.16
CA ALA A 125 7.14 -18.25 -1.58
C ALA A 125 8.28 -18.85 -2.40
N ASP A 126 7.95 -19.71 -3.37
CA ASP A 126 8.92 -20.26 -4.32
C ASP A 126 9.62 -19.13 -5.08
N ILE A 127 10.89 -19.31 -5.42
CA ILE A 127 11.63 -18.38 -6.29
C ILE A 127 10.94 -18.31 -7.66
N GLY A 128 10.62 -17.09 -8.09
CA GLY A 128 9.85 -16.82 -9.31
C GLY A 128 8.37 -16.49 -9.06
N SER A 129 7.92 -16.57 -7.79
CA SER A 129 6.61 -16.05 -7.39
C SER A 129 6.56 -14.53 -7.59
N ASP A 130 5.37 -14.03 -7.95
CA ASP A 130 5.13 -12.60 -7.99
C ASP A 130 5.18 -12.03 -6.57
N MET A 131 5.87 -10.91 -6.38
CA MET A 131 5.87 -10.21 -5.10
C MET A 131 4.51 -9.54 -4.88
N ALA A 132 4.09 -9.54 -3.63
CA ALA A 132 2.79 -9.05 -3.22
C ALA A 132 2.54 -7.57 -3.52
N GLY A 133 1.30 -7.29 -3.94
CA GLY A 133 0.66 -5.98 -3.94
C GLY A 133 1.20 -4.97 -4.93
N ALA A 134 0.47 -3.86 -5.02
CA ALA A 134 0.79 -2.72 -5.88
C ALA A 134 2.20 -2.12 -5.64
N ALA A 135 2.79 -2.34 -4.46
CA ALA A 135 4.07 -1.74 -4.10
C ALA A 135 5.30 -2.40 -4.76
N SER A 136 5.20 -3.63 -5.27
CA SER A 136 6.39 -4.34 -5.77
C SER A 136 6.28 -4.84 -7.20
N ALA A 137 5.17 -5.37 -7.66
CA ALA A 137 4.94 -5.88 -9.02
C ALA A 137 6.17 -6.53 -9.70
N LYS A 138 7.05 -7.11 -8.89
CA LYS A 138 8.26 -7.83 -9.30
C LYS A 138 8.15 -9.29 -8.89
N LYS A 139 9.00 -10.11 -9.47
CA LYS A 139 9.16 -11.51 -9.04
C LYS A 139 10.21 -11.62 -7.95
N ILE A 140 10.05 -12.61 -7.08
CA ILE A 140 11.11 -13.03 -6.17
C ILE A 140 12.20 -13.67 -7.04
N GLU A 141 13.35 -13.04 -7.09
CA GLU A 141 14.50 -13.50 -7.88
C GLU A 141 15.62 -13.98 -6.95
N GLU A 142 16.33 -15.00 -7.38
CA GLU A 142 17.58 -15.40 -6.74
C GLU A 142 18.71 -14.58 -7.37
N ALA A 143 19.48 -13.87 -6.55
CA ALA A 143 20.61 -13.10 -7.05
C ALA A 143 21.63 -14.04 -7.71
N GLY A 144 22.06 -13.67 -8.92
CA GLY A 144 22.98 -14.49 -9.72
C GLY A 144 22.32 -15.65 -10.46
N ALA A 145 21.00 -15.81 -10.40
CA ALA A 145 20.30 -16.72 -11.30
C ALA A 145 20.60 -16.32 -12.75
N ALA A 146 21.11 -17.27 -13.56
CA ALA A 146 21.41 -17.01 -14.95
C ALA A 146 20.10 -16.60 -15.67
N GLU A 147 20.12 -15.43 -16.31
CA GLU A 147 18.99 -14.99 -17.14
C GLU A 147 18.67 -16.09 -18.15
N GLN A 148 17.41 -16.58 -18.13
CA GLN A 148 16.99 -17.61 -19.08
C GLN A 148 17.01 -17.02 -20.50
N ASP A 149 17.85 -17.58 -21.36
CA ASP A 149 17.95 -17.22 -22.76
C ASP A 149 17.72 -18.48 -23.64
N PRO A 150 16.58 -18.58 -24.34
CA PRO A 150 15.42 -17.69 -24.35
C PRO A 150 14.50 -17.83 -23.12
N LYS A 151 13.75 -16.77 -22.76
CA LYS A 151 12.68 -16.83 -21.76
C LYS A 151 11.51 -17.69 -22.27
N VAL A 152 11.08 -18.66 -21.47
CA VAL A 152 9.93 -19.52 -21.77
C VAL A 152 8.82 -19.23 -20.76
N LEU A 153 7.70 -18.71 -21.25
CA LEU A 153 6.51 -18.49 -20.41
C LEU A 153 5.74 -19.81 -20.27
N ARG A 154 5.36 -20.12 -19.04
CA ARG A 154 4.49 -21.25 -18.68
C ARG A 154 3.45 -20.77 -17.69
N PRO A 155 2.31 -21.48 -17.52
CA PRO A 155 1.40 -21.21 -16.41
C PRO A 155 2.15 -21.17 -15.08
N ALA A 156 1.73 -20.27 -14.17
CA ALA A 156 2.39 -20.10 -12.89
C ALA A 156 2.49 -21.44 -12.13
N GLN A 157 3.68 -21.74 -11.64
CA GLN A 157 4.01 -22.99 -10.93
C GLN A 157 4.72 -22.70 -9.60
N PHE A 158 4.75 -21.43 -9.19
CA PHE A 158 5.48 -20.97 -8.03
C PHE A 158 4.50 -20.80 -6.86
N TRP A 159 4.57 -21.73 -5.91
CA TRP A 159 3.62 -21.83 -4.79
C TRP A 159 4.11 -21.09 -3.56
N ARG A 160 3.20 -20.60 -2.77
CA ARG A 160 3.42 -20.18 -1.39
C ARG A 160 3.08 -21.35 -0.47
N ARG A 161 4.02 -21.68 0.43
CA ARG A 161 3.99 -22.90 1.24
C ARG A 161 4.16 -22.61 2.72
N LEU A 162 3.56 -23.46 3.56
CA LEU A 162 3.72 -23.42 5.00
C LEU A 162 4.80 -24.40 5.44
N TRP A 163 5.73 -23.92 6.26
CA TRP A 163 6.82 -24.70 6.84
C TRP A 163 6.79 -24.62 8.35
N LEU A 164 6.91 -25.76 9.05
CA LEU A 164 7.23 -25.79 10.46
C LEU A 164 8.74 -25.84 10.64
N VAL A 165 9.24 -25.01 11.55
CA VAL A 165 10.66 -24.96 11.95
C VAL A 165 10.74 -25.20 13.44
N ASP A 166 11.46 -26.25 13.87
CA ASP A 166 11.74 -26.49 15.29
C ASP A 166 12.71 -25.43 15.80
N ALA A 167 12.32 -24.69 16.83
CA ALA A 167 13.05 -23.54 17.32
C ALA A 167 14.37 -23.85 18.03
N SER A 168 14.63 -25.13 18.35
CA SER A 168 15.83 -25.59 19.02
C SER A 168 16.83 -26.27 18.10
N SER A 169 16.34 -27.07 17.15
CA SER A 169 17.19 -27.85 16.24
C SER A 169 17.33 -27.24 14.85
N GLY A 170 16.39 -26.36 14.44
CA GLY A 170 16.27 -25.87 13.08
C GLY A 170 15.74 -26.92 12.10
N GLU A 171 15.22 -28.05 12.55
CA GLU A 171 14.59 -29.02 11.67
C GLU A 171 13.36 -28.41 10.99
N THR A 172 13.27 -28.54 9.65
CA THR A 172 12.19 -27.98 8.84
C THR A 172 11.30 -29.07 8.28
N ARG A 173 10.00 -28.82 8.25
CA ARG A 173 9.00 -29.75 7.68
C ARG A 173 7.97 -28.97 6.86
N ASP A 174 7.76 -29.36 5.61
CA ASP A 174 6.65 -28.88 4.80
C ASP A 174 5.32 -29.35 5.39
N VAL A 175 4.45 -28.43 5.75
CA VAL A 175 3.10 -28.67 6.29
C VAL A 175 2.01 -28.04 5.42
N SER A 176 2.38 -27.65 4.19
CA SER A 176 1.45 -27.05 3.25
C SER A 176 0.26 -27.96 2.98
N PRO A 177 -0.95 -27.43 2.89
CA PRO A 177 -2.12 -28.20 2.46
C PRO A 177 -1.95 -28.64 0.99
N GLU A 178 -2.31 -29.88 0.71
CA GLU A 178 -2.24 -30.39 -0.67
C GLU A 178 -3.25 -29.67 -1.58
N GLY A 179 -2.77 -29.17 -2.73
CA GLY A 179 -3.62 -28.56 -3.76
C GLY A 179 -4.10 -27.14 -3.45
N ALA A 180 -3.56 -26.48 -2.43
CA ALA A 180 -3.87 -25.08 -2.14
C ALA A 180 -2.61 -24.24 -2.01
N ASN A 181 -2.65 -23.02 -2.55
CA ASN A 181 -1.68 -21.98 -2.33
C ASN A 181 -2.11 -21.13 -1.13
N VAL A 182 -1.17 -20.65 -0.31
CA VAL A 182 -1.46 -19.87 0.90
C VAL A 182 -0.91 -18.46 0.74
N PHE A 183 -1.77 -17.45 0.81
CA PHE A 183 -1.35 -16.04 0.77
C PHE A 183 -1.11 -15.43 2.14
N GLU A 184 -1.94 -15.79 3.12
CA GLU A 184 -1.86 -15.31 4.49
C GLU A 184 -2.29 -16.41 5.45
N PHE A 185 -1.80 -16.38 6.68
CA PHE A 185 -2.17 -17.37 7.70
C PHE A 185 -2.11 -16.79 9.12
N ASP A 186 -2.81 -17.45 10.02
CA ASP A 186 -2.59 -17.42 11.45
C ASP A 186 -2.78 -18.84 12.02
N TRP A 187 -2.27 -19.13 13.22
CA TRP A 187 -2.30 -20.49 13.73
C TRP A 187 -2.44 -20.63 15.24
N ALA A 188 -3.04 -21.75 15.65
CA ALA A 188 -3.18 -22.17 17.05
C ALA A 188 -3.01 -23.69 17.17
N GLY A 189 -1.95 -24.13 17.83
CA GLY A 189 -1.64 -25.54 18.01
C GLY A 189 -1.36 -26.27 16.68
N SER A 190 -2.12 -27.33 16.37
CA SER A 190 -1.98 -28.10 15.13
C SER A 190 -2.83 -27.57 13.97
N LYS A 191 -3.55 -26.46 14.15
CA LYS A 191 -4.42 -25.88 13.13
C LYS A 191 -4.00 -24.48 12.75
N ALA A 192 -4.15 -24.16 11.47
CA ALA A 192 -4.03 -22.81 10.97
C ALA A 192 -5.30 -22.39 10.23
N VAL A 193 -5.59 -21.09 10.23
CA VAL A 193 -6.52 -20.47 9.31
C VAL A 193 -5.73 -19.77 8.22
N ALA A 194 -6.18 -19.83 6.98
CA ALA A 194 -5.43 -19.26 5.86
C ALA A 194 -6.34 -18.65 4.79
N VAL A 195 -5.84 -17.63 4.11
CA VAL A 195 -6.34 -17.17 2.82
C VAL A 195 -5.71 -18.06 1.74
N CYS A 196 -6.52 -18.88 1.12
CA CYS A 196 -6.10 -19.92 0.18
C CYS A 196 -6.62 -19.66 -1.23
N THR A 197 -5.89 -20.19 -2.22
CA THR A 197 -6.33 -20.25 -3.63
C THR A 197 -6.05 -21.62 -4.22
N ASP A 198 -6.77 -21.99 -5.28
CA ASP A 198 -6.59 -23.26 -5.99
C ASP A 198 -5.40 -23.19 -6.99
N GLU A 199 -4.91 -21.99 -7.28
CA GLU A 199 -3.80 -21.71 -8.19
C GLU A 199 -2.79 -20.75 -7.55
N PRO A 200 -1.49 -20.82 -7.92
CA PRO A 200 -0.44 -20.05 -7.25
C PRO A 200 -0.21 -18.64 -7.84
N SER A 201 -0.95 -18.21 -8.86
CA SER A 201 -0.75 -16.89 -9.48
C SER A 201 -1.22 -15.76 -8.56
N GLU A 202 -0.63 -14.56 -8.69
CA GLU A 202 -1.08 -13.38 -7.96
C GLU A 202 -2.55 -13.05 -8.31
N SER A 203 -2.93 -13.22 -9.58
CA SER A 203 -4.30 -13.03 -10.04
C SER A 203 -5.32 -13.96 -9.37
N ALA A 204 -4.91 -15.14 -8.89
CA ALA A 204 -5.81 -16.08 -8.19
C ALA A 204 -6.30 -15.55 -6.83
N TRP A 205 -5.60 -14.56 -6.25
CA TRP A 205 -6.03 -13.93 -4.99
C TRP A 205 -7.43 -13.32 -5.07
N TYR A 206 -7.87 -12.87 -6.24
CA TYR A 206 -9.22 -12.33 -6.41
C TYR A 206 -10.33 -13.37 -6.20
N ASP A 207 -10.01 -14.66 -6.32
CA ASP A 207 -10.91 -15.81 -6.10
C ASP A 207 -10.55 -16.59 -4.83
N ALA A 208 -9.85 -15.96 -3.87
CA ALA A 208 -9.40 -16.60 -2.64
C ALA A 208 -10.57 -17.04 -1.73
N TRP A 209 -10.29 -17.98 -0.86
CA TRP A 209 -11.23 -18.52 0.12
C TRP A 209 -10.56 -18.75 1.48
N ILE A 210 -11.35 -18.79 2.57
CA ILE A 210 -10.83 -19.12 3.90
C ILE A 210 -10.74 -20.63 4.07
N GLY A 211 -9.53 -21.09 4.38
CA GLY A 211 -9.21 -22.48 4.68
C GLY A 211 -8.87 -22.71 6.14
N LEU A 212 -9.41 -23.79 6.72
CA LEU A 212 -8.92 -24.32 7.99
C LEU A 212 -7.96 -25.47 7.69
N VAL A 213 -6.68 -25.26 8.00
CA VAL A 213 -5.59 -26.18 7.68
C VAL A 213 -5.26 -27.05 8.89
N ASP A 214 -5.23 -28.38 8.68
CA ASP A 214 -4.65 -29.33 9.63
C ASP A 214 -3.18 -29.55 9.24
N LEU A 215 -2.25 -29.04 10.06
CA LEU A 215 -0.82 -29.03 9.79
C LEU A 215 -0.20 -30.44 9.87
N ASP A 216 -0.78 -31.35 10.66
CA ASP A 216 -0.29 -32.72 10.79
C ASP A 216 -0.77 -33.59 9.63
N ALA A 217 -2.04 -33.48 9.27
CA ALA A 217 -2.64 -34.21 8.16
C ALA A 217 -2.32 -33.60 6.79
N ARG A 218 -1.85 -32.33 6.73
CA ARG A 218 -1.62 -31.54 5.51
C ARG A 218 -2.88 -31.41 4.64
N THR A 219 -4.02 -31.27 5.28
CA THR A 219 -5.31 -31.11 4.62
C THR A 219 -5.88 -29.73 4.90
N VAL A 220 -6.74 -29.25 4.02
CA VAL A 220 -7.46 -28.00 4.19
C VAL A 220 -8.95 -28.20 3.97
N GLU A 221 -9.75 -27.65 4.86
CA GLU A 221 -11.20 -27.54 4.71
C GLU A 221 -11.54 -26.10 4.29
N ARG A 222 -12.22 -25.93 3.15
CA ARG A 222 -12.76 -24.64 2.74
C ARG A 222 -13.96 -24.32 3.60
N VAL A 223 -13.81 -23.38 4.55
CA VAL A 223 -14.85 -23.01 5.52
C VAL A 223 -15.64 -21.78 5.10
N HIS A 224 -15.11 -20.96 4.18
CA HIS A 224 -15.82 -19.81 3.62
C HIS A 224 -15.38 -19.52 2.19
N THR A 225 -16.37 -19.20 1.33
CA THR A 225 -16.17 -18.66 -0.01
C THR A 225 -16.79 -17.26 -0.01
N PRO A 226 -16.00 -16.19 -0.17
CA PRO A 226 -16.48 -14.82 -0.01
C PRO A 226 -17.24 -14.31 -1.23
N LYS A 227 -17.93 -13.17 -1.05
CA LYS A 227 -18.40 -12.34 -2.16
C LYS A 227 -17.24 -11.51 -2.76
N TRP A 228 -16.37 -11.01 -1.90
CA TRP A 228 -15.25 -10.13 -2.24
C TRP A 228 -13.92 -10.74 -1.78
N GLN A 229 -12.88 -9.94 -1.78
CA GLN A 229 -11.53 -10.35 -1.40
C GLN A 229 -11.39 -10.56 0.11
N LEU A 230 -10.33 -11.23 0.52
CA LEU A 230 -10.05 -11.65 1.89
C LEU A 230 -8.67 -11.16 2.34
N GLN A 231 -8.57 -10.80 3.62
CA GLN A 231 -7.32 -10.42 4.28
C GLN A 231 -7.37 -10.71 5.78
N SER A 232 -6.19 -10.81 6.39
CA SER A 232 -6.01 -10.88 7.84
C SER A 232 -6.81 -12.02 8.50
N PRO A 233 -6.62 -13.29 8.08
CA PRO A 233 -7.20 -14.43 8.76
C PRO A 233 -6.63 -14.53 10.18
N ALA A 234 -7.47 -14.78 11.17
CA ALA A 234 -7.08 -14.89 12.58
C ALA A 234 -7.74 -16.09 13.24
N ILE A 235 -7.01 -16.80 14.13
CA ILE A 235 -7.53 -17.92 14.89
C ILE A 235 -7.17 -17.77 16.38
N SER A 236 -8.17 -17.88 17.25
CA SER A 236 -7.95 -17.87 18.70
C SER A 236 -7.37 -19.21 19.19
N VAL A 237 -6.81 -19.22 20.40
CA VAL A 237 -6.41 -20.45 21.08
C VAL A 237 -7.61 -21.37 21.32
N GLY A 238 -8.83 -20.82 21.43
CA GLY A 238 -10.08 -21.55 21.53
C GLY A 238 -10.57 -22.16 20.22
N GLY A 239 -10.01 -21.73 19.08
CA GLY A 239 -10.38 -22.20 17.75
C GLY A 239 -11.44 -21.34 17.06
N GLU A 240 -11.81 -20.17 17.63
CA GLU A 240 -12.63 -19.18 16.94
C GLU A 240 -11.82 -18.62 15.76
N VAL A 241 -12.49 -18.39 14.62
CA VAL A 241 -11.87 -17.91 13.38
C VAL A 241 -12.51 -16.60 12.96
N ALA A 242 -11.68 -15.61 12.62
CA ALA A 242 -12.09 -14.31 12.09
C ALA A 242 -11.26 -13.92 10.85
N TRP A 243 -11.78 -13.00 10.05
CA TRP A 243 -11.08 -12.42 8.90
C TRP A 243 -11.70 -11.07 8.50
N VAL A 244 -11.03 -10.36 7.62
CA VAL A 244 -11.59 -9.18 6.96
C VAL A 244 -12.03 -9.56 5.55
N GLU A 245 -13.27 -9.21 5.16
CA GLU A 245 -13.82 -9.38 3.82
C GLU A 245 -14.28 -8.03 3.27
N GLY A 246 -13.83 -7.68 2.08
CA GLY A 246 -14.20 -6.43 1.42
C GLY A 246 -13.75 -6.38 -0.03
N PHE A 247 -14.36 -5.45 -0.76
CA PHE A 247 -13.99 -5.16 -2.13
C PHE A 247 -12.61 -4.48 -2.17
N SER A 248 -11.67 -5.03 -2.95
CA SER A 248 -10.33 -4.46 -3.07
C SER A 248 -9.74 -4.63 -4.46
N SER A 249 -9.04 -3.61 -4.92
CA SER A 249 -8.28 -3.62 -6.17
C SER A 249 -7.00 -4.43 -6.08
N ASP A 250 -6.37 -4.50 -4.90
CA ASP A 250 -5.02 -5.05 -4.75
C ASP A 250 -4.86 -5.82 -3.45
N ARG A 251 -4.06 -6.87 -3.47
CA ARG A 251 -3.67 -7.62 -2.27
C ARG A 251 -2.85 -6.73 -1.32
N GLY A 252 -3.21 -6.75 -0.03
CA GLY A 252 -2.53 -5.97 1.01
C GLY A 252 -3.04 -4.52 1.15
N THR A 253 -4.10 -4.14 0.41
CA THR A 253 -4.76 -2.83 0.53
C THR A 253 -6.23 -2.94 0.92
N LEU A 254 -6.69 -4.16 1.20
CA LEU A 254 -8.09 -4.45 1.48
C LEU A 254 -8.58 -3.73 2.73
N THR A 255 -9.76 -3.16 2.60
CA THR A 255 -10.54 -2.64 3.72
C THR A 255 -11.96 -3.16 3.58
N GLY A 256 -12.47 -3.73 4.65
CA GLY A 256 -13.77 -4.38 4.62
C GLY A 256 -14.39 -4.53 5.99
N THR A 257 -15.22 -5.52 6.14
CA THR A 257 -15.94 -5.84 7.38
C THR A 257 -15.33 -7.05 8.07
N VAL A 258 -15.35 -7.03 9.40
CA VAL A 258 -14.90 -8.17 10.18
C VAL A 258 -15.94 -9.28 10.14
N GLN A 259 -15.51 -10.48 9.77
CA GLN A 259 -16.30 -11.70 9.76
C GLN A 259 -15.81 -12.67 10.82
N VAL A 260 -16.73 -13.39 11.46
CA VAL A 260 -16.41 -14.46 12.43
C VAL A 260 -17.14 -15.73 12.02
N LEU A 261 -16.43 -16.84 11.93
CA LEU A 261 -16.98 -18.12 11.49
C LEU A 261 -18.13 -18.57 12.42
N GLY A 262 -19.28 -18.86 11.81
CA GLY A 262 -20.49 -19.27 12.54
C GLY A 262 -21.32 -18.12 13.10
N THR A 263 -20.77 -16.93 13.28
CA THR A 263 -21.48 -15.73 13.74
C THR A 263 -21.81 -14.81 12.57
N GLY A 264 -20.90 -14.72 11.58
CA GLY A 264 -21.02 -13.83 10.42
C GLY A 264 -20.48 -12.44 10.69
N LEU A 265 -21.11 -11.44 10.10
CA LEU A 265 -20.69 -10.03 10.18
C LEU A 265 -20.74 -9.50 11.62
N VAL A 266 -19.63 -8.95 12.08
CA VAL A 266 -19.49 -8.29 13.38
C VAL A 266 -19.08 -6.83 13.17
N ALA A 267 -19.80 -5.88 13.80
CA ALA A 267 -19.59 -4.44 13.69
C ALA A 267 -19.49 -3.93 12.22
N PRO A 268 -20.59 -3.98 11.46
CA PRO A 268 -20.62 -3.65 10.03
C PRO A 268 -20.24 -2.20 9.71
N GLU A 269 -20.28 -1.31 10.69
CA GLU A 269 -19.87 0.09 10.56
C GLU A 269 -18.34 0.29 10.65
N LEU A 270 -17.59 -0.73 11.06
CA LEU A 270 -16.14 -0.68 11.12
C LEU A 270 -15.55 -1.19 9.79
N HIS A 271 -14.80 -0.34 9.11
CA HIS A 271 -14.07 -0.71 7.90
C HIS A 271 -12.63 -1.08 8.27
N ALA A 272 -12.47 -2.33 8.71
CA ALA A 272 -11.19 -2.87 9.13
C ALA A 272 -10.31 -3.24 7.94
N SER A 273 -9.01 -3.12 8.11
CA SER A 273 -7.99 -3.68 7.22
C SER A 273 -7.18 -4.78 7.90
N TRP A 274 -7.34 -4.93 9.21
CA TRP A 274 -6.59 -5.90 9.99
C TRP A 274 -7.41 -6.35 11.21
N VAL A 275 -7.31 -7.65 11.53
CA VAL A 275 -7.91 -8.27 12.71
C VAL A 275 -6.97 -9.33 13.28
N GLU A 276 -6.91 -9.44 14.61
CA GLU A 276 -6.16 -10.46 15.34
C GLU A 276 -6.88 -10.78 16.66
N PHE A 277 -6.82 -12.03 17.17
CA PHE A 277 -7.35 -12.34 18.48
C PHE A 277 -6.39 -11.92 19.59
N ALA A 278 -6.88 -11.17 20.57
CA ALA A 278 -6.20 -10.95 21.84
C ALA A 278 -6.25 -12.21 22.71
N GLY A 279 -5.36 -12.29 23.72
CA GLY A 279 -5.29 -13.45 24.61
C GLY A 279 -6.56 -13.71 25.46
N ASP A 280 -7.45 -12.74 25.57
CA ASP A 280 -8.74 -12.85 26.28
C ASP A 280 -9.92 -13.22 25.34
N GLY A 281 -9.65 -13.45 24.05
CA GLY A 281 -10.64 -13.83 23.06
C GLY A 281 -11.38 -12.66 22.40
N THR A 282 -11.06 -11.41 22.75
CA THR A 282 -11.54 -10.24 22.00
C THR A 282 -10.73 -10.06 20.73
N LEU A 283 -11.26 -9.32 19.75
CA LEU A 283 -10.56 -8.98 18.53
C LEU A 283 -9.85 -7.62 18.67
N LEU A 284 -8.60 -7.56 18.24
CA LEU A 284 -7.88 -6.32 17.95
C LEU A 284 -8.18 -5.97 16.50
N VAL A 285 -8.58 -4.73 16.23
CA VAL A 285 -8.96 -4.29 14.89
C VAL A 285 -8.34 -2.94 14.57
N ALA A 286 -7.89 -2.77 13.33
CA ALA A 286 -7.45 -1.49 12.78
C ALA A 286 -7.99 -1.31 11.36
N GLY A 287 -8.20 -0.04 10.96
CA GLY A 287 -8.75 0.24 9.64
C GLY A 287 -8.86 1.74 9.36
N TRP A 288 -9.66 2.07 8.37
CA TRP A 288 -9.86 3.43 7.89
C TRP A 288 -11.23 3.98 8.26
N ARG A 289 -11.26 5.26 8.59
CA ARG A 289 -12.47 6.07 8.74
C ARG A 289 -12.24 7.40 8.05
N GLU A 290 -12.85 7.57 6.88
CA GLU A 290 -12.55 8.66 5.95
C GLU A 290 -11.04 8.70 5.62
N ALA A 291 -10.43 9.89 5.64
CA ALA A 291 -9.00 10.06 5.43
C ALA A 291 -8.14 9.76 6.68
N GLY A 292 -8.74 9.37 7.79
CA GLY A 292 -8.07 8.99 9.02
C GLY A 292 -8.12 7.49 9.29
N SER A 293 -7.48 7.04 10.34
CA SER A 293 -7.46 5.63 10.73
C SER A 293 -7.90 5.43 12.17
N PHE A 294 -8.23 4.20 12.51
CA PHE A 294 -8.57 3.79 13.86
C PHE A 294 -7.87 2.47 14.23
N ALA A 295 -7.68 2.27 15.52
CA ALA A 295 -7.29 1.00 16.12
C ALA A 295 -8.03 0.81 17.44
N GLY A 296 -8.48 -0.40 17.73
CA GLY A 296 -9.29 -0.67 18.90
C GLY A 296 -9.50 -2.15 19.19
N ARG A 297 -10.40 -2.40 20.14
CA ARG A 297 -10.85 -3.74 20.55
C ARG A 297 -12.31 -3.92 20.16
N LEU A 298 -12.62 -5.08 19.64
CA LEU A 298 -13.95 -5.47 19.20
C LEU A 298 -14.35 -6.77 19.89
N ASP A 299 -15.41 -6.75 20.66
CA ASP A 299 -16.00 -7.96 21.23
C ASP A 299 -16.81 -8.71 20.17
N LEU A 300 -16.96 -10.03 20.33
CA LEU A 300 -17.71 -10.86 19.38
C LEU A 300 -19.22 -10.55 19.35
N ASP A 301 -19.72 -9.75 20.29
CA ASP A 301 -21.10 -9.21 20.28
C ASP A 301 -21.24 -7.90 19.47
N GLY A 302 -20.14 -7.39 18.90
CA GLY A 302 -20.08 -6.16 18.13
C GLY A 302 -19.74 -4.90 18.93
N SER A 303 -19.54 -5.00 20.25
CA SER A 303 -19.15 -3.86 21.08
C SER A 303 -17.70 -3.43 20.74
N TYR A 304 -17.49 -2.17 20.40
CA TYR A 304 -16.20 -1.62 19.99
C TYR A 304 -15.67 -0.57 20.94
N LEU A 305 -14.39 -0.69 21.31
CA LEU A 305 -13.64 0.28 22.10
C LEU A 305 -12.47 0.82 21.28
N GLU A 306 -12.52 2.08 20.87
CA GLU A 306 -11.41 2.76 20.21
C GLU A 306 -10.28 3.04 21.19
N LEU A 307 -9.06 2.65 20.85
CA LEU A 307 -7.84 2.90 21.61
C LEU A 307 -7.07 4.10 21.06
N VAL A 308 -7.06 4.25 19.75
CA VAL A 308 -6.42 5.37 19.04
C VAL A 308 -7.09 5.56 17.67
N GLY A 309 -7.23 6.81 17.25
CA GLY A 309 -7.83 7.15 15.95
C GLY A 309 -7.88 8.65 15.70
N GLY A 310 -8.53 9.04 14.61
CA GLY A 310 -8.69 10.43 14.18
C GLY A 310 -7.89 10.73 12.91
N ASP A 311 -7.50 11.99 12.73
CA ASP A 311 -6.75 12.49 11.57
C ASP A 311 -5.28 12.03 11.61
N LEU A 312 -5.09 10.71 11.63
CA LEU A 312 -3.82 10.01 11.75
C LEU A 312 -3.73 8.89 10.72
N THR A 313 -2.52 8.55 10.33
CA THR A 313 -2.21 7.30 9.65
C THR A 313 -1.47 6.38 10.62
N LEU A 314 -2.06 5.22 10.90
CA LEU A 314 -1.54 4.20 11.81
C LEU A 314 -0.93 3.04 11.01
N GLY A 315 0.24 2.54 11.46
CA GLY A 315 0.88 1.41 10.79
C GLY A 315 1.50 1.80 9.45
N ASN A 316 0.83 1.46 8.37
CA ASN A 316 1.21 1.89 7.04
C ASN A 316 0.01 2.45 6.25
N ARG A 317 0.30 3.15 5.17
CA ARG A 317 -0.72 3.85 4.36
C ARG A 317 -1.67 2.93 3.59
N TYR A 318 -1.43 1.62 3.56
CA TYR A 318 -2.26 0.68 2.81
C TYR A 318 -3.12 -0.18 3.74
N ALA A 319 -2.54 -0.60 4.88
CA ALA A 319 -3.22 -1.45 5.84
C ALA A 319 -2.83 -1.05 7.27
N PRO A 320 -3.63 -0.23 7.97
CA PRO A 320 -3.43 0.06 9.38
C PRO A 320 -3.35 -1.22 10.20
N ARG A 321 -2.33 -1.31 11.04
CA ARG A 321 -2.16 -2.41 11.99
C ARG A 321 -1.32 -1.96 13.19
N PHE A 322 -1.40 -2.69 14.28
CA PHE A 322 -0.61 -2.44 15.48
C PHE A 322 -0.22 -3.76 16.16
N SER A 323 0.72 -3.69 17.08
CA SER A 323 1.05 -4.79 17.97
C SER A 323 0.54 -4.49 19.39
N SER A 324 0.11 -5.52 20.10
CA SER A 324 -0.42 -5.43 21.45
C SER A 324 0.39 -6.29 22.43
N SER A 325 0.46 -5.86 23.70
CA SER A 325 0.79 -6.76 24.81
C SER A 325 -0.31 -7.82 24.97
N ALA A 326 0.00 -8.96 25.58
CA ALA A 326 -0.95 -10.06 25.74
C ALA A 326 -2.22 -9.67 26.53
N ASP A 327 -2.11 -8.70 27.45
CA ASP A 327 -3.25 -8.17 28.22
C ASP A 327 -3.96 -7.00 27.52
N GLY A 328 -3.49 -6.58 26.33
CA GLY A 328 -4.04 -5.46 25.59
C GLY A 328 -3.86 -4.08 26.23
N SER A 329 -3.09 -3.96 27.32
CA SER A 329 -2.88 -2.69 28.03
C SER A 329 -1.93 -1.74 27.31
N ARG A 330 -1.07 -2.26 26.43
CA ARG A 330 -0.10 -1.54 25.63
C ARG A 330 -0.25 -1.90 24.17
N ILE A 331 -0.28 -0.90 23.32
CA ILE A 331 -0.22 -1.11 21.87
C ILE A 331 0.89 -0.23 21.27
N ALA A 332 1.52 -0.70 20.21
CA ALA A 332 2.57 0.03 19.52
C ALA A 332 2.44 -0.08 18.00
N MET A 333 2.68 1.03 17.31
CA MET A 333 2.63 1.15 15.86
C MET A 333 3.37 2.39 15.39
N PRO A 334 3.75 2.49 14.12
CA PRO A 334 4.05 3.77 13.50
C PRO A 334 2.81 4.67 13.49
N VAL A 335 3.00 5.94 13.77
CA VAL A 335 1.93 6.96 13.71
C VAL A 335 2.47 8.19 13.00
N GLU A 336 1.70 8.72 12.06
CA GLU A 336 1.95 10.01 11.42
C GLU A 336 0.65 10.82 11.29
N SER A 337 0.82 12.11 11.04
CA SER A 337 -0.28 13.03 10.72
C SER A 337 0.17 14.03 9.65
N ALA A 338 -0.68 14.97 9.28
CA ALA A 338 -0.32 16.06 8.38
C ALA A 338 0.86 16.93 8.88
N ASP A 339 1.03 17.05 10.19
CA ASP A 339 2.02 17.92 10.82
C ASP A 339 3.20 17.17 11.47
N GLU A 340 3.08 15.85 11.64
CA GLU A 340 4.08 15.01 12.31
C GLU A 340 4.49 13.84 11.39
N PRO A 341 5.80 13.70 11.07
CA PRO A 341 6.27 12.56 10.32
C PRO A 341 6.14 11.27 11.12
N ALA A 342 6.10 10.13 10.42
CA ALA A 342 5.99 8.82 11.05
C ALA A 342 7.06 8.57 12.09
N GLU A 343 6.64 8.18 13.30
CA GLU A 343 7.50 7.67 14.38
C GLU A 343 6.81 6.49 15.04
N VAL A 344 7.58 5.59 15.68
CA VAL A 344 7.01 4.49 16.45
C VAL A 344 6.47 5.03 17.77
N VAL A 345 5.19 4.77 18.04
CA VAL A 345 4.45 5.27 19.19
C VAL A 345 3.96 4.10 20.04
N LEU A 346 4.09 4.24 21.35
CA LEU A 346 3.44 3.40 22.36
C LEU A 346 2.19 4.12 22.87
N VAL A 347 1.08 3.40 22.93
CA VAL A 347 -0.16 3.85 23.59
C VAL A 347 -0.38 3.01 24.84
N GLU A 348 -0.54 3.67 25.98
CA GLU A 348 -0.81 3.06 27.27
C GLU A 348 -1.83 3.93 28.01
N GLN A 349 -2.93 3.34 28.50
CA GLN A 349 -4.01 4.06 29.20
C GLN A 349 -4.58 5.26 28.41
N GLY A 350 -4.58 5.21 27.08
CA GLY A 350 -5.02 6.29 26.19
C GLY A 350 -3.98 7.39 25.96
N GLU A 351 -2.84 7.35 26.65
CA GLU A 351 -1.73 8.28 26.45
C GLU A 351 -0.80 7.78 25.34
N ARG A 352 -0.41 8.69 24.43
CA ARG A 352 0.51 8.40 23.31
C ARG A 352 1.91 8.91 23.64
N ARG A 353 2.91 8.06 23.49
CA ARG A 353 4.32 8.41 23.67
C ARG A 353 5.16 7.93 22.49
N ALA A 354 5.84 8.84 21.80
CA ALA A 354 6.80 8.48 20.77
C ALA A 354 8.00 7.75 21.41
N LEU A 355 8.37 6.62 20.81
CA LEU A 355 9.54 5.82 21.19
C LEU A 355 10.75 6.15 20.32
N THR A 356 10.53 6.73 19.14
CA THR A 356 11.58 7.13 18.19
C THR A 356 11.46 8.61 17.85
N SER A 357 12.51 9.15 17.24
CA SER A 357 12.57 10.52 16.71
C SER A 357 13.46 10.58 15.45
N LEU A 358 13.41 9.52 14.62
CA LEU A 358 14.31 9.35 13.48
C LEU A 358 13.98 10.29 12.33
N ASN A 359 12.72 10.75 12.22
CA ASN A 359 12.25 11.65 11.17
C ASN A 359 12.15 13.12 11.62
N SER A 360 12.37 13.42 12.90
CA SER A 360 12.23 14.77 13.43
C SER A 360 13.21 15.78 12.83
N ALA A 361 14.38 15.32 12.38
CA ALA A 361 15.43 16.20 11.83
C ALA A 361 15.03 16.94 10.55
N VAL A 362 14.10 16.40 9.77
CA VAL A 362 13.64 16.98 8.49
C VAL A 362 12.24 17.59 8.59
N LYS A 363 11.56 17.44 9.71
CA LYS A 363 10.19 17.89 9.93
C LYS A 363 9.99 19.36 9.53
N ASP A 364 10.76 20.27 10.15
CA ASP A 364 10.58 21.71 9.94
C ASP A 364 10.91 22.14 8.51
N GLN A 365 11.81 21.42 7.83
CA GLN A 365 12.22 21.71 6.48
C GLN A 365 11.17 21.25 5.45
N LEU A 366 10.39 20.22 5.76
CA LEU A 366 9.30 19.72 4.94
C LEU A 366 7.93 20.30 5.31
N ALA A 367 7.78 21.03 6.43
CA ALA A 367 6.52 21.60 6.89
C ALA A 367 6.11 22.86 6.08
N THR A 368 6.08 22.76 4.76
CA THR A 368 5.81 23.87 3.82
C THR A 368 4.34 24.03 3.47
N ILE A 369 3.49 23.15 3.92
CA ILE A 369 2.07 23.02 3.54
C ILE A 369 1.14 23.44 4.69
N GLU A 370 0.05 24.13 4.34
CA GLU A 370 -1.17 24.24 5.13
C GLU A 370 -2.14 23.18 4.59
N TRP A 371 -2.46 22.17 5.39
CA TRP A 371 -3.41 21.12 5.05
C TRP A 371 -4.84 21.53 5.38
N ARG A 372 -5.80 21.15 4.52
CA ARG A 372 -7.24 21.32 4.75
C ARG A 372 -7.99 20.07 4.37
N ASP A 373 -8.96 19.66 5.19
CA ASP A 373 -10.05 18.80 4.76
C ASP A 373 -10.94 19.62 3.83
N TYR A 374 -11.08 19.19 2.57
CA TYR A 374 -11.87 19.89 1.56
C TYR A 374 -12.97 18.98 1.04
N ARG A 375 -14.21 19.48 1.11
CA ARG A 375 -15.40 18.71 0.72
C ARG A 375 -16.17 19.45 -0.36
N TRP A 376 -16.71 18.69 -1.30
CA TRP A 376 -17.56 19.21 -2.37
C TRP A 376 -18.61 18.20 -2.77
N THR A 377 -19.59 18.63 -3.57
CA THR A 377 -20.64 17.78 -4.10
C THR A 377 -20.35 17.47 -5.57
N SER A 378 -20.34 16.20 -5.93
CA SER A 378 -20.19 15.72 -7.30
C SER A 378 -21.45 16.03 -8.14
N ALA A 379 -21.37 15.79 -9.45
CA ALA A 379 -22.42 16.11 -10.40
C ALA A 379 -23.76 15.39 -10.13
N ASP A 380 -23.71 14.22 -9.52
CA ASP A 380 -24.87 13.39 -9.15
C ASP A 380 -25.36 13.60 -7.71
N GLY A 381 -24.71 14.51 -6.96
CA GLY A 381 -25.08 14.83 -5.59
C GLY A 381 -24.29 14.08 -4.52
N LEU A 382 -23.36 13.18 -4.90
CA LEU A 382 -22.48 12.48 -3.96
C LEU A 382 -21.51 13.47 -3.30
N GLU A 383 -21.37 13.40 -1.96
CA GLU A 383 -20.36 14.16 -1.24
C GLU A 383 -19.00 13.50 -1.42
N ILE A 384 -18.02 14.29 -1.83
CA ILE A 384 -16.64 13.87 -2.03
C ILE A 384 -15.73 14.63 -1.06
N GLN A 385 -14.74 13.94 -0.53
CA GLN A 385 -13.72 14.51 0.34
C GLN A 385 -12.35 14.43 -0.34
N GLY A 386 -11.48 15.39 -0.06
CA GLY A 386 -10.08 15.37 -0.45
C GLY A 386 -9.21 16.16 0.52
N LEU A 387 -7.92 15.90 0.50
CA LEU A 387 -6.94 16.69 1.23
C LEU A 387 -6.42 17.80 0.31
N LEU A 388 -6.54 19.04 0.74
CA LEU A 388 -6.03 20.20 0.01
C LEU A 388 -4.73 20.70 0.67
N ALA A 389 -3.64 20.58 -0.06
CA ALA A 389 -2.33 21.08 0.33
C ALA A 389 -2.09 22.47 -0.29
N LEU A 390 -1.96 23.48 0.56
CA LEU A 390 -1.71 24.87 0.13
C LEU A 390 -0.31 25.30 0.57
N PRO A 391 0.46 26.01 -0.28
CA PRO A 391 1.71 26.61 0.15
C PRO A 391 1.49 27.50 1.39
N ARG A 392 2.29 27.34 2.44
CA ARG A 392 2.21 28.22 3.64
C ARG A 392 2.56 29.66 3.29
N GLU A 393 3.61 29.83 2.48
CA GLU A 393 4.00 31.13 1.95
C GLU A 393 3.38 31.31 0.56
N ARG A 394 2.35 32.16 0.46
CA ARG A 394 1.68 32.46 -0.80
C ARG A 394 1.37 33.95 -0.94
N SER A 395 1.57 34.49 -2.13
CA SER A 395 1.04 35.79 -2.50
C SER A 395 -0.48 35.70 -2.67
N GLY A 396 -1.22 36.75 -2.35
CA GLY A 396 -2.68 36.73 -2.51
C GLY A 396 -3.10 36.51 -3.96
N GLY A 397 -4.24 35.80 -4.14
CA GLY A 397 -4.82 35.46 -5.42
C GLY A 397 -4.96 33.96 -5.66
N PRO A 398 -5.68 33.54 -6.73
CA PRO A 398 -5.85 32.14 -7.08
C PRO A 398 -4.50 31.47 -7.44
N LEU A 399 -4.29 30.24 -6.95
CA LEU A 399 -3.07 29.46 -7.13
C LEU A 399 -3.17 28.54 -8.37
N PRO A 400 -2.04 28.18 -9.00
CA PRO A 400 -2.01 27.00 -9.84
C PRO A 400 -2.30 25.74 -9.00
N LEU A 401 -2.86 24.72 -9.64
CA LEU A 401 -3.26 23.47 -8.99
C LEU A 401 -2.67 22.26 -9.71
N VAL A 402 -2.20 21.28 -8.96
CA VAL A 402 -2.07 19.89 -9.42
C VAL A 402 -3.13 19.05 -8.68
N VAL A 403 -3.98 18.35 -9.42
CA VAL A 403 -4.82 17.29 -8.86
C VAL A 403 -4.03 16.00 -8.93
N ASP A 404 -3.76 15.38 -7.78
CA ASP A 404 -2.98 14.13 -7.69
C ASP A 404 -3.90 12.99 -7.27
N VAL A 405 -4.18 12.07 -8.19
CA VAL A 405 -5.13 10.97 -8.02
C VAL A 405 -4.39 9.74 -7.50
N HIS A 406 -4.89 9.15 -6.39
CA HIS A 406 -4.28 7.94 -5.82
C HIS A 406 -4.43 6.71 -6.72
N GLY A 407 -3.64 5.69 -6.45
CA GLY A 407 -3.76 4.36 -7.05
C GLY A 407 -4.85 3.52 -6.40
N GLY A 408 -5.05 2.34 -6.90
CA GLY A 408 -6.08 1.40 -6.47
C GLY A 408 -7.00 1.03 -7.65
N PRO A 409 -8.31 1.38 -7.68
CA PRO A 409 -9.01 2.52 -7.02
C PRO A 409 -9.32 2.39 -5.53
N THR A 410 -9.30 1.22 -4.91
CA THR A 410 -9.56 1.07 -3.47
C THR A 410 -8.39 1.53 -2.59
N GLY A 411 -7.62 2.52 -3.03
CA GLY A 411 -6.73 3.31 -2.20
C GLY A 411 -7.44 4.50 -1.55
N SER A 412 -6.69 5.32 -0.85
CA SER A 412 -7.12 6.64 -0.39
C SER A 412 -5.94 7.55 -0.09
N TRP A 413 -6.15 8.85 -0.17
CA TRP A 413 -5.27 9.82 0.43
C TRP A 413 -5.64 10.01 1.89
N THR A 414 -4.68 9.82 2.77
CA THR A 414 -4.86 9.86 4.22
C THR A 414 -3.99 10.94 4.85
N TRP A 415 -4.26 11.28 6.10
CA TRP A 415 -3.48 12.26 6.85
C TRP A 415 -2.04 11.77 7.07
N GLN A 416 -1.17 12.12 6.14
CA GLN A 416 0.25 11.79 6.12
C GLN A 416 1.10 13.06 6.07
N PHE A 417 2.28 12.98 6.68
CA PHE A 417 3.22 14.10 6.67
C PHE A 417 3.76 14.40 5.26
N ALA A 418 4.20 13.37 4.55
CA ALA A 418 4.76 13.50 3.20
C ALA A 418 4.20 12.40 2.27
N PRO A 419 2.91 12.48 1.88
CA PRO A 419 2.32 11.53 0.95
C PRO A 419 3.03 11.56 -0.40
N ALA A 420 2.98 10.46 -1.13
CA ALA A 420 3.62 10.36 -2.46
C ALA A 420 5.10 10.83 -2.47
N VAL A 421 5.87 10.44 -1.43
CA VAL A 421 7.29 10.82 -1.29
C VAL A 421 7.50 12.35 -1.28
N GLY A 422 6.52 13.08 -0.73
CA GLY A 422 6.61 14.54 -0.54
C GLY A 422 6.30 15.38 -1.79
N TYR A 423 5.65 14.81 -2.83
CA TYR A 423 5.24 15.60 -3.99
C TYR A 423 4.40 16.83 -3.63
N PRO A 424 3.41 16.79 -2.72
CA PRO A 424 2.70 17.99 -2.31
C PRO A 424 3.62 19.07 -1.71
N GLN A 425 4.65 18.68 -0.93
CA GLN A 425 5.64 19.62 -0.39
C GLN A 425 6.51 20.24 -1.51
N LEU A 426 6.86 19.42 -2.49
CA LEU A 426 7.62 19.88 -3.66
C LEU A 426 6.81 20.85 -4.52
N TYR A 427 5.54 20.54 -4.80
CA TYR A 427 4.63 21.48 -5.50
C TYR A 427 4.43 22.77 -4.71
N ALA A 428 4.22 22.68 -3.39
CA ALA A 428 4.06 23.85 -2.54
C ALA A 428 5.31 24.77 -2.56
N SER A 429 6.51 24.21 -2.65
CA SER A 429 7.76 24.98 -2.76
C SER A 429 7.89 25.74 -4.08
N GLU A 430 7.16 25.34 -5.11
CA GLU A 430 7.03 26.05 -6.39
C GLU A 430 5.78 26.97 -6.44
N GLY A 431 5.05 27.11 -5.33
CA GLY A 431 3.85 27.94 -5.24
C GLY A 431 2.58 27.31 -5.80
N VAL A 432 2.56 26.01 -6.03
CA VAL A 432 1.45 25.24 -6.59
C VAL A 432 0.67 24.56 -5.48
N ALA A 433 -0.66 24.68 -5.50
CA ALA A 433 -1.56 23.92 -4.61
C ALA A 433 -1.71 22.47 -5.11
N THR A 434 -2.00 21.55 -4.20
CA THR A 434 -2.31 20.16 -4.57
C THR A 434 -3.66 19.77 -3.99
N LEU A 435 -4.56 19.24 -4.83
CA LEU A 435 -5.75 18.54 -4.39
C LEU A 435 -5.47 17.03 -4.47
N LEU A 436 -5.66 16.34 -3.36
CA LEU A 436 -5.57 14.89 -3.20
C LEU A 436 -7.00 14.37 -3.01
N PRO A 437 -7.76 14.10 -4.10
CA PRO A 437 -9.16 13.72 -4.00
C PRO A 437 -9.32 12.26 -3.60
N ASN A 438 -10.26 11.98 -2.71
CA ASN A 438 -10.76 10.65 -2.43
C ASN A 438 -12.07 10.45 -3.22
N VAL A 439 -11.92 10.08 -4.48
CA VAL A 439 -13.04 9.88 -5.41
C VAL A 439 -13.83 8.62 -5.04
N ARG A 440 -15.07 8.47 -5.57
CA ARG A 440 -15.78 7.19 -5.48
C ARG A 440 -14.88 6.03 -5.92
N GLY A 441 -14.95 4.90 -5.22
CA GLY A 441 -14.00 3.80 -5.33
C GLY A 441 -12.93 3.79 -4.23
N SER A 442 -12.71 4.91 -3.52
CA SER A 442 -11.77 4.99 -2.39
C SER A 442 -12.27 4.24 -1.17
N VAL A 443 -11.33 3.77 -0.31
CA VAL A 443 -11.64 3.16 0.99
C VAL A 443 -11.72 4.21 2.11
N GLY A 444 -12.43 3.86 3.20
CA GLY A 444 -12.63 4.73 4.37
C GLY A 444 -14.03 5.31 4.47
N TRP A 445 -14.82 5.35 3.39
CA TRP A 445 -16.19 5.89 3.32
C TRP A 445 -17.27 4.80 3.24
N GLY A 446 -16.92 3.57 3.45
CA GLY A 446 -17.83 2.44 3.45
C GLY A 446 -17.80 1.60 2.17
N PRO A 447 -18.39 0.37 2.24
CA PRO A 447 -18.36 -0.55 1.11
C PRO A 447 -19.09 0.00 -0.12
N ASP A 448 -20.23 0.69 0.07
CA ASP A 448 -20.99 1.28 -1.03
C ASP A 448 -20.19 2.33 -1.81
N PHE A 449 -19.35 3.11 -1.09
CA PHE A 449 -18.47 4.09 -1.71
C PHE A 449 -17.28 3.43 -2.44
N ALA A 450 -16.70 2.38 -1.85
CA ALA A 450 -15.62 1.61 -2.47
C ALA A 450 -16.09 0.87 -3.74
N GLU A 451 -17.34 0.40 -3.76
CA GLU A 451 -17.95 -0.28 -4.92
C GLU A 451 -18.55 0.70 -5.97
N ALA A 452 -18.56 2.02 -5.70
CA ALA A 452 -19.34 2.99 -6.49
C ALA A 452 -18.80 3.29 -7.90
N ASN A 453 -17.63 2.81 -8.26
CA ASN A 453 -17.08 2.91 -9.62
C ASN A 453 -17.06 1.57 -10.39
N LEU A 454 -17.67 0.50 -9.83
CA LEU A 454 -17.85 -0.77 -10.53
C LEU A 454 -18.70 -0.59 -11.78
N GLY A 455 -18.22 -1.06 -12.92
CA GLY A 455 -18.85 -0.88 -14.23
C GLY A 455 -18.84 0.56 -14.76
N ASP A 456 -18.24 1.52 -14.00
CA ASP A 456 -18.22 2.94 -14.39
C ASP A 456 -16.85 3.62 -14.21
N MET A 457 -15.77 2.86 -14.11
CA MET A 457 -14.41 3.41 -13.96
C MET A 457 -14.08 4.40 -15.09
N GLY A 458 -13.70 5.63 -14.75
CA GLY A 458 -13.55 6.75 -15.69
C GLY A 458 -14.84 7.52 -15.96
N GLY A 459 -15.95 7.20 -15.27
CA GLY A 459 -17.23 7.89 -15.37
C GLY A 459 -17.47 8.86 -14.21
N GLY A 460 -18.19 8.41 -13.18
CA GLY A 460 -18.51 9.21 -12.00
C GLY A 460 -17.27 9.69 -11.24
N ASP A 461 -16.24 8.88 -11.14
CA ASP A 461 -14.94 9.22 -10.53
C ASP A 461 -14.22 10.38 -11.24
N LEU A 462 -14.28 10.48 -12.58
CA LEU A 462 -13.81 11.67 -13.30
C LEU A 462 -14.68 12.90 -12.98
N GLN A 463 -16.01 12.74 -12.84
CA GLN A 463 -16.87 13.87 -12.46
C GLN A 463 -16.59 14.37 -11.04
N ASP A 464 -16.21 13.48 -10.12
CA ASP A 464 -15.78 13.85 -8.77
C ASP A 464 -14.57 14.80 -8.83
N ILE A 465 -13.59 14.50 -9.68
CA ILE A 465 -12.40 15.34 -9.90
C ILE A 465 -12.80 16.70 -10.50
N LEU A 466 -13.55 16.70 -11.60
CA LEU A 466 -13.91 17.94 -12.32
C LEU A 466 -14.73 18.88 -11.46
N THR A 467 -15.67 18.36 -10.69
CA THR A 467 -16.50 19.17 -9.77
C THR A 467 -15.69 19.69 -8.57
N GLY A 468 -14.68 18.95 -8.10
CA GLY A 468 -13.74 19.42 -7.09
C GLY A 468 -12.90 20.61 -7.57
N ILE A 469 -12.40 20.57 -8.80
CA ILE A 469 -11.71 21.70 -9.42
C ILE A 469 -12.66 22.90 -9.52
N ASP A 470 -13.90 22.71 -9.98
CA ASP A 470 -14.89 23.79 -10.09
C ASP A 470 -15.25 24.40 -8.72
N ALA A 471 -15.28 23.60 -7.67
CA ALA A 471 -15.47 24.10 -6.30
C ALA A 471 -14.30 24.99 -5.86
N LEU A 472 -13.06 24.57 -6.05
CA LEU A 472 -11.87 25.35 -5.70
C LEU A 472 -11.77 26.66 -6.49
N VAL A 473 -12.15 26.67 -7.77
CA VAL A 473 -12.23 27.87 -8.61
C VAL A 473 -13.31 28.81 -8.12
N ARG A 474 -14.51 28.31 -7.83
CA ARG A 474 -15.63 29.09 -7.28
C ARG A 474 -15.27 29.73 -5.95
N ASP A 475 -14.54 29.03 -5.08
CA ASP A 475 -14.09 29.51 -3.78
C ASP A 475 -12.91 30.50 -3.90
N GLY A 476 -12.41 30.77 -5.11
CA GLY A 476 -11.32 31.70 -5.38
C GLY A 476 -9.92 31.21 -4.94
N ILE A 477 -9.77 29.92 -4.67
CA ILE A 477 -8.52 29.30 -4.22
C ILE A 477 -7.61 29.01 -5.41
N VAL A 478 -8.18 28.55 -6.53
CA VAL A 478 -7.46 28.03 -7.70
C VAL A 478 -7.76 28.85 -8.96
N ASP A 479 -6.75 29.05 -9.78
CA ASP A 479 -6.85 29.64 -11.12
C ASP A 479 -7.34 28.58 -12.11
N ARG A 480 -8.46 28.86 -12.75
CA ARG A 480 -9.11 27.97 -13.71
C ARG A 480 -8.21 27.52 -14.86
N GLU A 481 -7.33 28.41 -15.32
CA GLU A 481 -6.51 28.19 -16.52
C GLU A 481 -5.18 27.46 -16.18
N ARG A 482 -4.85 27.30 -14.87
CA ARG A 482 -3.61 26.71 -14.41
C ARG A 482 -3.87 25.47 -13.55
N VAL A 483 -4.43 24.44 -14.18
CA VAL A 483 -4.75 23.16 -13.53
C VAL A 483 -4.02 22.03 -14.23
N GLY A 484 -3.17 21.31 -13.50
CA GLY A 484 -2.55 20.06 -13.94
C GLY A 484 -3.23 18.85 -13.29
N ILE A 485 -3.01 17.68 -13.88
CA ILE A 485 -3.43 16.39 -13.31
C ILE A 485 -2.26 15.42 -13.23
N SER A 486 -2.16 14.68 -12.15
CA SER A 486 -1.13 13.69 -11.84
C SER A 486 -1.75 12.47 -11.19
N GLY A 487 -1.00 11.39 -11.14
CA GLY A 487 -1.35 10.19 -10.38
C GLY A 487 -0.65 8.96 -10.91
N GLY A 488 -0.57 7.92 -10.06
CA GLY A 488 0.06 6.66 -10.38
C GLY A 488 -0.93 5.50 -10.43
N SER A 489 -0.65 4.47 -11.25
CA SER A 489 -1.50 3.27 -11.34
C SER A 489 -2.91 3.62 -11.83
N TYR A 490 -3.96 3.34 -11.06
CA TYR A 490 -5.30 3.87 -11.35
C TYR A 490 -5.29 5.39 -11.53
N GLY A 491 -4.54 6.15 -10.71
CA GLY A 491 -4.37 7.59 -10.91
C GLY A 491 -3.66 7.95 -12.21
N GLY A 492 -2.75 7.08 -12.69
CA GLY A 492 -2.12 7.18 -14.02
C GLY A 492 -3.11 6.94 -15.15
N PHE A 493 -3.98 5.93 -15.02
CA PHE A 493 -5.13 5.73 -15.91
C PHE A 493 -6.02 6.97 -15.92
N MET A 494 -6.44 7.44 -14.75
CA MET A 494 -7.34 8.59 -14.62
C MET A 494 -6.72 9.86 -15.22
N SER A 495 -5.41 10.08 -15.06
CA SER A 495 -4.72 11.22 -15.65
C SER A 495 -4.71 11.14 -17.18
N CYS A 496 -4.41 9.98 -17.76
CA CYS A 496 -4.50 9.75 -19.21
C CYS A 496 -5.93 9.86 -19.72
N TRP A 497 -6.90 9.29 -18.99
CA TRP A 497 -8.32 9.37 -19.33
C TRP A 497 -8.84 10.80 -19.33
N ALA A 498 -8.60 11.55 -18.27
CA ALA A 498 -9.09 12.92 -18.08
C ALA A 498 -8.67 13.85 -19.22
N VAL A 499 -7.43 13.77 -19.72
CA VAL A 499 -6.95 14.62 -20.82
C VAL A 499 -7.46 14.21 -22.19
N THR A 500 -8.03 13.01 -22.33
CA THR A 500 -8.75 12.57 -23.53
C THR A 500 -10.25 12.89 -23.50
N GLN A 501 -10.80 13.22 -22.32
CA GLN A 501 -12.23 13.50 -22.13
C GLN A 501 -12.53 14.99 -21.85
N SER A 502 -11.50 15.80 -21.49
CA SER A 502 -11.69 17.19 -21.08
C SER A 502 -10.49 18.05 -21.47
N ASP A 503 -10.75 19.27 -21.96
CA ASP A 503 -9.74 20.31 -22.22
C ASP A 503 -9.44 21.14 -20.92
N ARG A 504 -9.77 20.62 -19.72
CA ARG A 504 -9.66 21.34 -18.44
C ARG A 504 -8.21 21.52 -17.98
N PHE A 505 -7.31 20.67 -18.43
CA PHE A 505 -5.97 20.53 -17.88
C PHE A 505 -4.93 21.22 -18.76
N ALA A 506 -4.11 22.08 -18.14
CA ALA A 506 -2.98 22.74 -18.78
C ALA A 506 -1.78 21.80 -18.98
N CYS A 507 -1.63 20.79 -18.12
CA CYS A 507 -0.64 19.72 -18.28
C CYS A 507 -1.08 18.43 -17.57
N ALA A 508 -0.44 17.30 -17.94
CA ALA A 508 -0.63 16.00 -17.29
C ALA A 508 0.71 15.34 -16.95
N LEU A 509 0.72 14.66 -15.80
CA LEU A 509 1.88 13.99 -15.20
C LEU A 509 1.48 12.55 -14.78
N PRO A 510 1.10 11.67 -15.73
CA PRO A 510 0.69 10.32 -15.42
C PRO A 510 1.89 9.41 -15.14
N PHE A 511 1.78 8.58 -14.07
CA PHE A 511 2.80 7.64 -13.61
C PHE A 511 2.27 6.20 -13.66
N ALA A 512 3.11 5.23 -14.07
CA ALA A 512 2.77 3.80 -14.09
C ALA A 512 1.37 3.55 -14.68
N VAL A 513 1.17 3.96 -15.93
CA VAL A 513 -0.14 4.16 -16.56
C VAL A 513 -0.83 2.87 -17.00
N VAL A 514 -2.17 2.90 -17.06
CA VAL A 514 -2.99 1.98 -17.85
C VAL A 514 -3.71 2.80 -18.93
N THR A 515 -3.58 2.39 -20.19
CA THR A 515 -4.07 3.18 -21.33
C THR A 515 -4.86 2.37 -22.36
N ASP A 516 -4.69 1.04 -22.37
CA ASP A 516 -5.49 0.10 -23.14
C ASP A 516 -5.86 -1.11 -22.26
N TRP A 517 -7.11 -1.18 -21.81
CA TRP A 517 -7.60 -2.26 -20.95
C TRP A 517 -7.52 -3.63 -21.63
N VAL A 518 -7.59 -3.72 -22.97
CA VAL A 518 -7.47 -4.99 -23.69
C VAL A 518 -6.04 -5.51 -23.59
N SER A 519 -5.03 -4.71 -23.95
CA SER A 519 -3.63 -5.13 -23.86
C SER A 519 -3.20 -5.30 -22.41
N PHE A 520 -3.70 -4.48 -21.47
CA PHE A 520 -3.48 -4.63 -20.04
C PHE A 520 -3.91 -6.02 -19.56
N HIS A 521 -5.16 -6.42 -19.84
CA HIS A 521 -5.71 -7.72 -19.41
C HIS A 521 -4.81 -8.91 -19.74
N PHE A 522 -4.22 -8.92 -20.94
CA PHE A 522 -3.42 -10.05 -21.42
C PHE A 522 -1.93 -9.95 -21.12
N THR A 523 -1.47 -8.86 -20.48
CA THR A 523 -0.03 -8.63 -20.23
C THR A 523 0.30 -8.34 -18.76
N THR A 524 -0.70 -7.98 -17.93
CA THR A 524 -0.54 -7.77 -16.48
C THR A 524 -0.42 -9.09 -15.72
N ASN A 525 0.13 -9.06 -14.51
CA ASN A 525 0.10 -10.18 -13.57
C ASN A 525 -1.18 -10.23 -12.70
N ILE A 526 -2.09 -9.23 -12.84
CA ILE A 526 -3.36 -9.11 -12.09
C ILE A 526 -4.58 -9.06 -13.00
N GLY A 527 -4.63 -9.89 -14.05
CA GLY A 527 -5.68 -9.86 -15.09
C GLY A 527 -7.13 -10.11 -14.62
N GLN A 528 -7.39 -10.40 -13.34
CA GLN A 528 -8.74 -10.44 -12.79
C GLN A 528 -9.21 -9.05 -12.32
N PHE A 529 -8.30 -8.12 -12.04
CA PHE A 529 -8.58 -6.76 -11.62
C PHE A 529 -9.54 -6.03 -12.58
N ASP A 530 -9.17 -5.97 -13.85
CA ASP A 530 -9.93 -5.25 -14.86
C ASP A 530 -11.29 -5.88 -15.15
N ARG A 531 -11.41 -7.23 -15.09
CA ARG A 531 -12.70 -7.92 -15.17
C ARG A 531 -13.65 -7.53 -14.05
N LEU A 532 -13.09 -7.41 -12.83
CA LEU A 532 -13.85 -7.03 -11.66
C LEU A 532 -14.44 -5.62 -11.81
N TYR A 533 -13.61 -4.67 -12.31
CA TYR A 533 -14.01 -3.27 -12.44
C TYR A 533 -14.83 -2.97 -13.69
N LEU A 534 -14.45 -3.49 -14.85
CA LEU A 534 -15.15 -3.18 -16.11
C LEU A 534 -16.40 -4.03 -16.33
N GLN A 535 -16.50 -5.19 -15.66
CA GLN A 535 -17.63 -6.11 -15.74
C GLN A 535 -18.03 -6.46 -17.20
N ALA A 536 -17.04 -6.57 -18.08
CA ALA A 536 -17.20 -6.74 -19.53
C ALA A 536 -16.28 -7.85 -20.06
N ASP A 537 -16.48 -8.26 -21.32
CA ASP A 537 -15.60 -9.19 -22.01
C ASP A 537 -14.41 -8.41 -22.62
N PRO A 538 -13.14 -8.77 -22.29
CA PRO A 538 -11.96 -8.11 -22.86
C PRO A 538 -11.83 -8.30 -24.38
N LEU A 539 -12.50 -9.30 -24.96
CA LEU A 539 -12.47 -9.57 -26.41
C LEU A 539 -13.66 -8.97 -27.17
N ASP A 540 -14.57 -8.26 -26.50
CA ASP A 540 -15.64 -7.51 -27.18
C ASP A 540 -15.08 -6.16 -27.70
N PRO A 541 -14.89 -5.98 -29.02
CA PRO A 541 -14.34 -4.74 -29.57
C PRO A 541 -15.26 -3.52 -29.41
N GLU A 542 -16.56 -3.74 -29.15
CA GLU A 542 -17.55 -2.69 -28.88
C GLU A 542 -17.84 -2.56 -27.36
N GLY A 543 -17.09 -3.30 -26.53
CA GLY A 543 -17.25 -3.35 -25.08
C GLY A 543 -16.55 -2.20 -24.33
N ASP A 544 -16.69 -2.23 -23.02
CA ASP A 544 -16.14 -1.19 -22.14
C ASP A 544 -14.62 -1.24 -22.08
N TYR A 545 -13.98 -2.37 -22.35
CA TYR A 545 -12.51 -2.44 -22.47
C TYR A 545 -11.98 -1.44 -23.51
N THR A 546 -12.59 -1.39 -24.70
CA THR A 546 -12.21 -0.42 -25.74
C THR A 546 -12.71 0.99 -25.42
N LYS A 547 -13.97 1.13 -25.01
CA LYS A 547 -14.60 2.44 -24.80
C LYS A 547 -13.96 3.26 -23.67
N ARG A 548 -13.46 2.57 -22.62
CA ARG A 548 -12.85 3.18 -21.43
C ARG A 548 -11.32 3.23 -21.48
N SER A 549 -10.71 2.87 -22.59
CA SER A 549 -9.26 2.94 -22.79
C SER A 549 -8.84 4.30 -23.34
N PRO A 550 -7.98 5.05 -22.63
CA PRO A 550 -7.43 6.34 -23.09
C PRO A 550 -6.84 6.29 -24.50
N LEU A 551 -6.20 5.18 -24.87
CA LEU A 551 -5.55 4.98 -26.16
C LEU A 551 -6.45 5.28 -27.35
N TYR A 552 -7.70 4.77 -27.33
CA TYR A 552 -8.65 4.94 -28.43
C TYR A 552 -9.23 6.36 -28.53
N HIS A 553 -8.92 7.20 -27.54
CA HIS A 553 -9.34 8.61 -27.49
C HIS A 553 -8.15 9.58 -27.62
N ALA A 554 -6.92 9.08 -27.79
CA ALA A 554 -5.69 9.88 -27.80
C ALA A 554 -5.73 11.05 -28.82
N ALA A 555 -6.40 10.84 -29.97
CA ALA A 555 -6.57 11.90 -30.99
C ALA A 555 -7.33 13.14 -30.51
N LYS A 556 -8.03 13.08 -29.37
CA LYS A 556 -8.71 14.23 -28.76
C LYS A 556 -7.80 15.02 -27.82
N CYS A 557 -6.71 14.41 -27.35
CA CYS A 557 -5.82 15.04 -26.38
C CYS A 557 -5.04 16.21 -27.01
N LYS A 558 -5.03 17.33 -26.28
CA LYS A 558 -4.23 18.51 -26.61
C LYS A 558 -3.32 18.92 -25.46
N THR A 559 -3.49 18.30 -24.31
CA THR A 559 -2.81 18.61 -23.07
C THR A 559 -1.37 18.10 -23.11
N PRO A 560 -0.35 18.96 -22.95
CA PRO A 560 1.03 18.51 -22.81
C PRO A 560 1.17 17.46 -21.72
N THR A 561 1.78 16.30 -22.05
CA THR A 561 1.77 15.11 -21.18
C THR A 561 3.18 14.56 -20.97
N LEU A 562 3.62 14.48 -19.70
CA LEU A 562 4.86 13.83 -19.27
C LEU A 562 4.54 12.49 -18.62
N ILE A 563 4.79 11.40 -19.33
CA ILE A 563 4.56 10.01 -18.85
C ILE A 563 5.83 9.51 -18.19
N VAL A 564 5.72 8.89 -17.00
CA VAL A 564 6.84 8.22 -16.33
C VAL A 564 6.47 6.79 -15.99
N HIS A 565 7.35 5.83 -16.32
CA HIS A 565 7.04 4.40 -16.19
C HIS A 565 8.26 3.57 -15.83
N GLY A 566 8.10 2.56 -14.96
CA GLY A 566 9.13 1.58 -14.64
C GLY A 566 9.31 0.56 -15.78
N GLU A 567 10.57 0.24 -16.13
CA GLU A 567 10.86 -0.71 -17.20
C GLU A 567 10.38 -2.14 -16.90
N ASP A 568 10.48 -2.53 -15.62
CA ASP A 568 10.17 -3.89 -15.12
C ASP A 568 8.78 -3.98 -14.46
N ASP A 569 7.87 -3.05 -14.76
CA ASP A 569 6.52 -3.06 -14.21
C ASP A 569 5.70 -4.24 -14.75
N LEU A 570 5.30 -5.15 -13.85
CA LEU A 570 4.45 -6.30 -14.17
C LEU A 570 2.97 -6.02 -13.91
N CYS A 571 2.66 -5.04 -13.05
CA CYS A 571 1.30 -4.66 -12.72
C CYS A 571 0.66 -3.84 -13.85
N THR A 572 1.32 -2.74 -14.23
CA THR A 572 0.96 -1.95 -15.42
C THR A 572 2.11 -2.05 -16.42
N PRO A 573 2.10 -3.04 -17.32
CA PRO A 573 3.25 -3.32 -18.19
C PRO A 573 3.68 -2.12 -19.04
N LEU A 574 4.99 -1.93 -19.23
CA LEU A 574 5.60 -0.79 -19.96
C LEU A 574 4.93 -0.53 -21.33
N GLY A 575 4.38 -1.58 -21.96
CA GLY A 575 3.62 -1.45 -23.21
C GLY A 575 2.53 -0.40 -23.16
N GLN A 576 1.85 -0.26 -21.99
CA GLN A 576 0.79 0.72 -21.74
C GLN A 576 1.26 2.16 -21.94
N ALA A 577 2.46 2.48 -21.46
CA ALA A 577 3.05 3.80 -21.61
C ALA A 577 3.52 4.06 -23.05
N VAL A 578 4.13 3.05 -23.68
CA VAL A 578 4.70 3.17 -25.03
C VAL A 578 3.61 3.36 -26.07
N GLU A 579 2.51 2.59 -26.02
CA GLU A 579 1.42 2.72 -27.00
C GLU A 579 0.71 4.08 -26.89
N PHE A 580 0.46 4.58 -25.66
CA PHE A 580 -0.17 5.87 -25.47
C PHE A 580 0.74 7.04 -25.89
N TYR A 581 2.04 6.97 -25.55
CA TYR A 581 3.03 7.92 -26.02
C TYR A 581 3.02 8.06 -27.53
N ASN A 582 3.09 6.91 -28.25
CA ASN A 582 3.08 6.93 -29.71
C ASN A 582 1.77 7.49 -30.27
N ALA A 583 0.63 7.15 -29.70
CA ALA A 583 -0.68 7.66 -30.13
C ALA A 583 -0.79 9.18 -29.92
N LEU A 584 -0.27 9.74 -28.81
CA LEU A 584 -0.22 11.17 -28.57
C LEU A 584 0.72 11.89 -29.55
N VAL A 585 1.86 11.30 -29.86
CA VAL A 585 2.80 11.84 -30.87
C VAL A 585 2.14 11.88 -32.25
N GLU A 586 1.44 10.80 -32.67
CA GLU A 586 0.70 10.76 -33.93
C GLU A 586 -0.44 11.80 -33.96
N ALA A 587 -1.08 12.07 -32.81
CA ALA A 587 -2.10 13.11 -32.67
C ALA A 587 -1.52 14.54 -32.68
N GLY A 588 -0.18 14.70 -32.66
CA GLY A 588 0.50 15.99 -32.59
C GLY A 588 0.47 16.63 -31.22
N CYS A 589 0.19 15.87 -30.16
CA CYS A 589 0.24 16.34 -28.79
C CYS A 589 1.68 16.40 -28.29
N GLU A 590 2.04 17.47 -27.58
CA GLU A 590 3.35 17.57 -26.94
C GLU A 590 3.48 16.54 -25.82
N THR A 591 4.43 15.62 -25.96
CA THR A 591 4.52 14.45 -25.07
C THR A 591 5.96 13.99 -24.87
N GLU A 592 6.30 13.68 -23.62
CA GLU A 592 7.54 12.98 -23.25
C GLU A 592 7.20 11.66 -22.55
N LEU A 593 8.03 10.63 -22.79
CA LEU A 593 8.00 9.37 -22.05
C LEU A 593 9.35 9.13 -21.38
N VAL A 594 9.35 9.01 -20.06
CA VAL A 594 10.52 8.68 -19.23
C VAL A 594 10.39 7.22 -18.77
N ILE A 595 11.30 6.38 -19.24
CA ILE A 595 11.38 4.97 -18.83
C ILE A 595 12.46 4.84 -17.77
N LEU A 596 12.11 4.31 -16.62
CA LEU A 596 13.01 4.14 -15.48
C LEU A 596 13.54 2.70 -15.47
N PRO A 597 14.81 2.46 -15.83
CA PRO A 597 15.36 1.11 -15.88
C PRO A 597 15.46 0.49 -14.49
N ARG A 598 15.22 -0.84 -14.39
CA ARG A 598 15.26 -1.60 -13.12
C ARG A 598 14.19 -1.21 -12.09
N GLU A 599 13.21 -0.42 -12.45
CA GLU A 599 12.08 -0.07 -11.60
C GLU A 599 10.83 -0.84 -12.00
N GLY A 600 10.06 -1.28 -10.99
CA GLY A 600 8.76 -1.90 -11.17
C GLY A 600 7.62 -0.88 -11.12
N HIS A 601 6.51 -1.25 -10.48
CA HIS A 601 5.31 -0.42 -10.38
C HIS A 601 5.51 0.88 -9.60
N GLY A 602 6.53 0.95 -8.76
CA GLY A 602 7.03 2.18 -8.11
C GLY A 602 8.54 2.28 -8.30
N TRP A 603 9.07 3.47 -8.26
CA TRP A 603 10.52 3.67 -8.32
C TRP A 603 11.10 3.86 -6.94
N THR A 604 12.31 3.33 -6.77
CA THR A 604 12.99 3.27 -5.49
C THR A 604 14.43 3.76 -5.55
N GLU A 605 15.05 3.88 -6.73
CA GLU A 605 16.39 4.43 -6.86
C GLU A 605 16.39 5.94 -6.61
N ARG A 606 17.28 6.42 -5.73
CA ARG A 606 17.45 7.84 -5.39
C ARG A 606 17.56 8.71 -6.63
N GLN A 607 18.39 8.29 -7.59
CA GLN A 607 18.64 9.05 -8.80
C GLN A 607 17.37 9.20 -9.65
N HIS A 608 16.52 8.17 -9.69
CA HIS A 608 15.26 8.23 -10.42
C HIS A 608 14.28 9.22 -9.77
N HIS A 609 14.18 9.23 -8.43
CA HIS A 609 13.37 10.23 -7.73
C HIS A 609 13.79 11.65 -8.05
N THR A 610 15.10 11.92 -8.06
CA THR A 610 15.64 13.26 -8.36
C THR A 610 15.37 13.64 -9.82
N ASP A 611 15.68 12.75 -10.78
CA ASP A 611 15.46 13.00 -12.21
C ASP A 611 13.97 13.23 -12.54
N VAL A 612 13.09 12.39 -12.01
CA VAL A 612 11.64 12.54 -12.22
C VAL A 612 11.15 13.86 -11.66
N TRP A 613 11.59 14.24 -10.45
CA TRP A 613 11.18 15.51 -9.88
C TRP A 613 11.65 16.71 -10.68
N GLU A 614 12.90 16.71 -11.17
CA GLU A 614 13.42 17.80 -11.99
C GLU A 614 12.59 17.97 -13.26
N ARG A 615 12.21 16.87 -13.93
CA ARG A 615 11.31 16.91 -15.11
C ARG A 615 9.91 17.41 -14.75
N VAL A 616 9.33 16.91 -13.67
CA VAL A 616 8.02 17.36 -13.16
C VAL A 616 8.07 18.87 -12.89
N ARG A 617 9.10 19.35 -12.20
CA ARG A 617 9.29 20.77 -11.88
C ARG A 617 9.39 21.63 -13.16
N GLU A 618 10.17 21.19 -14.15
CA GLU A 618 10.27 21.87 -15.43
C GLU A 618 8.91 21.90 -16.15
N TRP A 619 8.19 20.80 -16.13
CA TRP A 619 6.87 20.67 -16.76
C TRP A 619 5.84 21.60 -16.13
N ILE A 620 5.67 21.57 -14.80
CA ILE A 620 4.74 22.47 -14.10
C ILE A 620 5.14 23.94 -14.26
N SER A 621 6.42 24.26 -14.22
CA SER A 621 6.91 25.65 -14.42
C SER A 621 6.60 26.19 -15.81
N ARG A 622 6.43 25.30 -16.81
CA ARG A 622 6.14 25.69 -18.19
C ARG A 622 4.66 25.90 -18.45
N TYR A 623 3.79 25.14 -17.76
CA TYR A 623 2.36 25.08 -18.08
C TYR A 623 1.46 25.60 -16.95
N LEU A 624 1.93 25.67 -15.70
CA LEU A 624 1.19 26.17 -14.53
C LEU A 624 1.77 27.50 -14.00
#